data_b0baf7044f6af1ab74805cf02a42253c
#
_entry.id   b0baf7044f6af1ab74805cf02a42253c
#
_cell.length_a   1.000
_cell.length_b   1.000
_cell.length_c   1.000
_cell.angle_alpha   90.00
_cell.angle_beta   90.00
_cell.angle_gamma   90.00
#
_symmetry.space_group_name_H-M   'P 1'
#
loop_
_entity.id
_entity.type
_entity.pdbx_description
1 polymer ?
#
loop_
_entity_poly.entity_id
_entity_poly.type
_entity_poly.pdbx_seq_one_letter_code
_entity_poly.pdbx_strand_id
1 'polypeptide(L)'
;MVFASVVHCPIITGTVKSCPTSASGALAVVNLGNAVGVVATDTWAAMRIASSLQSKVSWSKPSNLKLLDSPTLSKAAQKLQTAAAPANLKSFETAGSPNDKLGQLDVTYKTPFLAHACMEVLNATASVTRTNGVVTFVELWLPTQGQSFVPATVRSVAGLSSLTDAQIKVNSMLCGGGFGRKIEQDYVLQAVKLAVAVGKPVKLTWSRPQDFRNDKYRPCASMRVRMGGDVNGVRAMVYRNISASISFQQGANPEDTGAVAGAVNLPYAIPNKRIEFAPLPTGVPLGYWRSVGESYNTFAVESAIDELALSLGQDPIDYRLRMLTGDARASTLLQTLKSSPNYTGMKAGQRGVAFLRGFNSYLALALEVALDSSSRIKVTKAHYVVDCGVVINPDSVEAQMQGGLVHGIYSALYSRVTFAKGVPSVQNFSNYRVLTPRDMPKVTVDILQGDPTTAAPGGIGEAGVPCVAPAIANAYARLTGKRVRELPFHPGMTMSDD
;
A
#
# COMPACT_ATOMS: atom_id res chain seq x y z
N MET A 1 30.81 -12.62 13.84
CA MET A 1 29.39 -12.33 13.55
C MET A 1 28.61 -13.64 13.69
N VAL A 2 27.39 -13.60 14.24
CA VAL A 2 26.45 -14.73 14.32
C VAL A 2 25.18 -14.37 13.56
N PHE A 3 24.33 -15.35 13.26
CA PHE A 3 23.13 -15.18 12.44
C PHE A 3 21.88 -15.44 13.26
N ALA A 4 20.81 -14.76 12.96
CA ALA A 4 19.57 -14.91 13.69
C ALA A 4 18.34 -14.96 12.76
N SER A 5 17.31 -15.64 13.25
CA SER A 5 15.96 -15.58 12.70
C SER A 5 14.95 -15.53 13.84
N VAL A 6 13.72 -15.21 13.51
CA VAL A 6 12.63 -15.04 14.50
C VAL A 6 11.43 -15.91 14.18
N VAL A 7 10.67 -16.23 15.22
CA VAL A 7 9.31 -16.76 15.13
C VAL A 7 8.37 -15.89 15.93
N HIS A 8 7.29 -15.45 15.29
CA HIS A 8 6.24 -14.63 15.90
C HIS A 8 5.01 -15.49 16.26
N CYS A 9 4.13 -14.89 17.07
CA CYS A 9 2.83 -15.48 17.32
C CYS A 9 2.07 -15.70 15.99
N PRO A 10 1.45 -16.88 15.77
CA PRO A 10 0.60 -17.11 14.59
C PRO A 10 -0.60 -16.16 14.49
N ILE A 11 -1.05 -15.65 15.64
CA ILE A 11 -2.08 -14.60 15.72
C ILE A 11 -1.36 -13.26 15.81
N ILE A 12 -1.60 -12.38 14.84
CA ILE A 12 -0.98 -11.04 14.81
C ILE A 12 -1.24 -10.29 16.11
N THR A 13 -0.28 -9.47 16.53
CA THR A 13 -0.28 -8.73 17.81
C THR A 13 -0.23 -9.60 19.08
N GLY A 14 -0.13 -10.93 18.96
CA GLY A 14 0.12 -11.80 20.11
C GLY A 14 1.54 -11.64 20.65
N THR A 15 1.74 -11.98 21.91
CA THR A 15 3.03 -11.86 22.61
C THR A 15 3.51 -13.19 23.17
N VAL A 16 4.79 -13.30 23.46
CA VAL A 16 5.37 -14.49 24.09
C VAL A 16 4.91 -14.59 25.55
N LYS A 17 4.21 -15.68 25.90
CA LYS A 17 3.87 -16.00 27.29
C LYS A 17 5.01 -16.77 27.94
N SER A 18 5.54 -17.78 27.24
CA SER A 18 6.73 -18.52 27.64
C SER A 18 7.40 -19.14 26.41
N CYS A 19 8.72 -19.30 26.46
CA CYS A 19 9.48 -19.94 25.39
C CYS A 19 10.62 -20.74 25.99
N PRO A 20 11.15 -21.75 25.28
CA PRO A 20 12.39 -22.43 25.65
C PRO A 20 13.53 -21.41 25.80
N THR A 21 14.44 -21.65 26.75
CA THR A 21 15.65 -20.83 26.96
C THR A 21 16.84 -21.33 26.14
N SER A 22 16.74 -22.53 25.56
CA SER A 22 17.75 -23.14 24.70
C SER A 22 17.09 -24.02 23.63
N ALA A 23 17.83 -24.30 22.56
CA ALA A 23 17.44 -25.28 21.54
C ALA A 23 18.70 -25.91 20.95
N SER A 24 18.61 -27.18 20.55
CA SER A 24 19.75 -27.90 19.94
C SER A 24 20.23 -27.19 18.68
N GLY A 25 21.54 -26.92 18.61
CA GLY A 25 22.16 -26.17 17.51
C GLY A 25 22.00 -24.62 17.57
N ALA A 26 21.26 -24.09 18.53
CA ALA A 26 21.22 -22.67 18.78
C ALA A 26 22.35 -22.22 19.71
N LEU A 27 22.94 -21.06 19.40
CA LEU A 27 23.86 -20.35 20.30
C LEU A 27 23.10 -19.60 21.38
N ALA A 28 21.89 -19.11 21.07
CA ALA A 28 20.98 -18.48 22.02
C ALA A 28 19.53 -18.55 21.53
N VAL A 29 18.60 -18.59 22.51
CA VAL A 29 17.17 -18.37 22.29
C VAL A 29 16.75 -17.20 23.17
N VAL A 30 16.17 -16.16 22.57
CA VAL A 30 15.90 -14.88 23.23
C VAL A 30 14.42 -14.52 23.11
N ASN A 31 13.78 -14.25 24.25
CA ASN A 31 12.44 -13.67 24.26
C ASN A 31 12.52 -12.18 23.89
N LEU A 32 11.90 -11.80 22.77
CA LEU A 32 11.85 -10.44 22.27
C LEU A 32 10.54 -9.70 22.60
N GLY A 33 9.64 -10.38 23.35
CA GLY A 33 8.32 -9.87 23.72
C GLY A 33 7.24 -10.27 22.71
N ASN A 34 7.32 -9.80 21.47
CA ASN A 34 6.39 -10.14 20.39
C ASN A 34 6.87 -11.33 19.52
N ALA A 35 8.09 -11.77 19.71
CA ALA A 35 8.72 -12.86 18.96
C ALA A 35 9.72 -13.62 19.84
N VAL A 36 10.14 -14.78 19.38
CA VAL A 36 11.31 -15.50 19.91
C VAL A 36 12.41 -15.45 18.85
N GLY A 37 13.56 -14.90 19.23
CA GLY A 37 14.76 -14.86 18.40
C GLY A 37 15.64 -16.10 18.64
N VAL A 38 16.16 -16.66 17.56
CA VAL A 38 17.13 -17.77 17.58
C VAL A 38 18.41 -17.31 16.94
N VAL A 39 19.52 -17.48 17.66
CA VAL A 39 20.87 -17.15 17.18
C VAL A 39 21.61 -18.46 16.90
N ALA A 40 22.28 -18.56 15.76
CA ALA A 40 23.03 -19.75 15.34
C ALA A 40 24.31 -19.36 14.57
N THR A 41 25.07 -20.36 14.13
CA THR A 41 26.32 -20.17 13.37
C THR A 41 26.11 -19.69 11.94
N ASP A 42 24.94 -19.97 11.35
CA ASP A 42 24.57 -19.57 10.01
C ASP A 42 23.06 -19.29 9.90
N THR A 43 22.66 -18.63 8.80
CA THR A 43 21.28 -18.20 8.56
C THR A 43 20.31 -19.38 8.43
N TRP A 44 20.72 -20.47 7.76
CA TRP A 44 19.87 -21.64 7.57
C TRP A 44 19.58 -22.36 8.89
N ALA A 45 20.60 -22.57 9.71
CA ALA A 45 20.45 -23.14 11.05
C ALA A 45 19.52 -22.28 11.91
N ALA A 46 19.69 -20.94 11.92
CA ALA A 46 18.82 -20.02 12.65
C ALA A 46 17.35 -20.14 12.21
N MET A 47 17.09 -20.15 10.90
CA MET A 47 15.74 -20.25 10.34
C MET A 47 15.10 -21.61 10.65
N ARG A 48 15.83 -22.70 10.49
CA ARG A 48 15.35 -24.07 10.76
C ARG A 48 15.00 -24.26 12.24
N ILE A 49 15.87 -23.79 13.14
CA ILE A 49 15.63 -23.88 14.57
C ILE A 49 14.45 -22.98 14.98
N ALA A 50 14.38 -21.74 14.50
CA ALA A 50 13.26 -20.84 14.77
C ALA A 50 11.93 -21.47 14.33
N SER A 51 11.87 -22.06 13.14
CA SER A 51 10.68 -22.76 12.66
C SER A 51 10.28 -23.93 13.57
N SER A 52 11.25 -24.71 14.08
CA SER A 52 10.99 -25.83 15.00
C SER A 52 10.47 -25.39 16.37
N LEU A 53 10.72 -24.15 16.77
CA LEU A 53 10.22 -23.58 18.02
C LEU A 53 8.75 -23.10 17.94
N GLN A 54 8.17 -22.97 16.75
CA GLN A 54 6.80 -22.46 16.57
C GLN A 54 5.78 -23.17 17.46
N SER A 55 5.86 -24.49 17.56
CA SER A 55 4.96 -25.32 18.38
C SER A 55 5.36 -25.41 19.87
N LYS A 56 6.58 -24.97 20.21
CA LYS A 56 7.12 -25.05 21.58
C LYS A 56 6.98 -23.74 22.37
N VAL A 57 6.59 -22.66 21.69
CA VAL A 57 6.34 -21.36 22.33
C VAL A 57 4.88 -21.25 22.74
N SER A 58 4.64 -20.84 23.98
CA SER A 58 3.31 -20.47 24.44
C SER A 58 3.08 -18.98 24.20
N TRP A 59 1.93 -18.66 23.63
CA TRP A 59 1.59 -17.30 23.22
C TRP A 59 0.42 -16.72 24.02
N SER A 60 0.51 -15.46 24.37
CA SER A 60 -0.63 -14.66 24.83
C SER A 60 -1.35 -14.08 23.64
N LYS A 61 -2.64 -14.41 23.51
CA LYS A 61 -3.48 -13.92 22.41
C LYS A 61 -3.99 -12.50 22.71
N PRO A 62 -4.25 -11.67 21.68
CA PRO A 62 -4.93 -10.39 21.87
C PRO A 62 -6.32 -10.58 22.49
N SER A 63 -6.75 -9.64 23.32
CA SER A 63 -8.04 -9.70 24.01
C SER A 63 -9.24 -9.60 23.07
N ASN A 64 -9.13 -8.82 21.99
CA ASN A 64 -10.24 -8.58 21.06
C ASN A 64 -9.96 -9.12 19.65
N LEU A 65 -10.18 -10.42 19.46
CA LEU A 65 -10.03 -11.07 18.18
C LEU A 65 -11.04 -10.61 17.11
N LYS A 66 -12.16 -9.96 17.52
CA LYS A 66 -13.15 -9.42 16.55
C LYS A 66 -12.55 -8.28 15.71
N LEU A 67 -11.64 -7.49 16.27
CA LEU A 67 -10.92 -6.43 15.55
C LEU A 67 -9.82 -6.97 14.61
N LEU A 68 -9.61 -8.29 14.62
CA LEU A 68 -8.65 -9.02 13.81
C LEU A 68 -9.34 -10.06 12.90
N ASP A 69 -10.60 -9.82 12.51
CA ASP A 69 -11.41 -10.77 11.76
C ASP A 69 -12.08 -10.09 10.56
N SER A 70 -11.69 -10.48 9.35
CA SER A 70 -12.11 -9.80 8.13
C SER A 70 -13.62 -9.75 7.91
N PRO A 71 -14.40 -10.84 8.14
CA PRO A 71 -15.87 -10.77 8.06
C PRO A 71 -16.48 -9.77 9.04
N THR A 72 -15.96 -9.70 10.26
CA THR A 72 -16.41 -8.76 11.30
C THR A 72 -16.10 -7.31 10.91
N LEU A 73 -14.90 -7.05 10.40
CA LEU A 73 -14.49 -5.72 9.92
C LEU A 73 -15.32 -5.27 8.71
N SER A 74 -15.64 -6.17 7.78
CA SER A 74 -16.49 -5.87 6.63
C SER A 74 -17.91 -5.45 7.05
N LYS A 75 -18.52 -6.17 8.00
CA LYS A 75 -19.82 -5.79 8.57
C LYS A 75 -19.79 -4.45 9.29
N ALA A 76 -18.71 -4.19 10.04
CA ALA A 76 -18.51 -2.90 10.72
C ALA A 76 -18.39 -1.75 9.73
N ALA A 77 -17.61 -1.91 8.66
CA ALA A 77 -17.46 -0.92 7.59
C ALA A 77 -18.83 -0.63 6.92
N GLN A 78 -19.61 -1.67 6.61
CA GLN A 78 -20.94 -1.50 6.03
C GLN A 78 -21.89 -0.73 6.97
N LYS A 79 -21.88 -1.03 8.27
CA LYS A 79 -22.70 -0.32 9.26
C LYS A 79 -22.30 1.17 9.33
N LEU A 80 -21.01 1.48 9.31
CA LEU A 80 -20.52 2.87 9.32
C LEU A 80 -20.86 3.60 8.00
N GLN A 81 -20.85 2.92 6.85
CA GLN A 81 -21.23 3.51 5.57
C GLN A 81 -22.69 3.94 5.51
N THR A 82 -23.58 3.17 6.13
CA THR A 82 -25.02 3.42 6.10
C THR A 82 -25.49 4.35 7.24
N ALA A 83 -24.67 4.57 8.25
CA ALA A 83 -25.01 5.46 9.36
C ALA A 83 -25.08 6.92 8.89
N ALA A 84 -26.07 7.67 9.38
CA ALA A 84 -26.22 9.09 9.06
C ALA A 84 -24.99 9.90 9.55
N ALA A 85 -24.55 9.67 10.78
CA ALA A 85 -23.35 10.26 11.37
C ALA A 85 -22.52 9.16 12.05
N PRO A 86 -21.59 8.50 11.35
CA PRO A 86 -20.66 7.58 11.97
C PRO A 86 -19.83 8.23 13.07
N ALA A 87 -19.43 7.45 14.07
CA ALA A 87 -18.49 7.94 15.07
C ALA A 87 -17.19 8.41 14.41
N ASN A 88 -16.65 9.52 14.86
CA ASN A 88 -15.43 10.15 14.36
C ASN A 88 -15.49 10.53 12.85
N LEU A 89 -16.71 10.77 12.31
CA LEU A 89 -16.84 11.30 10.96
C LEU A 89 -16.24 12.72 10.90
N LYS A 90 -15.35 12.92 9.93
CA LYS A 90 -14.74 14.21 9.60
C LYS A 90 -15.03 14.58 8.17
N SER A 91 -15.24 15.88 7.91
CA SER A 91 -15.31 16.44 6.58
C SER A 91 -13.97 17.09 6.25
N PHE A 92 -13.33 16.68 5.19
CA PHE A 92 -12.02 17.18 4.74
C PHE A 92 -12.15 18.26 3.67
N GLU A 93 -13.21 18.22 2.89
CA GLU A 93 -13.46 19.19 1.86
C GLU A 93 -14.97 19.36 1.66
N THR A 94 -15.44 20.60 1.63
CA THR A 94 -16.84 20.91 1.38
C THR A 94 -16.94 22.15 0.48
N ALA A 95 -17.76 22.05 -0.56
CA ALA A 95 -18.12 23.17 -1.44
C ALA A 95 -19.58 23.07 -1.83
N GLY A 96 -20.28 24.20 -1.92
CA GLY A 96 -21.69 24.31 -2.33
C GLY A 96 -22.64 23.45 -1.49
N SER A 97 -23.74 23.01 -2.10
CA SER A 97 -24.78 22.17 -1.49
C SER A 97 -24.95 20.87 -2.29
N PRO A 98 -24.19 19.81 -1.98
CA PRO A 98 -24.19 18.61 -2.80
C PRO A 98 -25.50 17.79 -2.73
N ASN A 99 -26.30 17.92 -1.66
CA ASN A 99 -27.43 17.04 -1.39
C ASN A 99 -28.57 17.17 -2.42
N ASP A 100 -28.76 18.33 -3.01
CA ASP A 100 -29.90 18.62 -3.88
C ASP A 100 -29.70 18.14 -5.34
N LYS A 101 -28.51 17.68 -5.69
CA LYS A 101 -28.10 17.34 -7.07
C LYS A 101 -27.54 15.93 -7.22
N LEU A 102 -27.69 15.11 -6.20
CA LEU A 102 -27.29 13.71 -6.18
C LEU A 102 -28.44 12.83 -6.67
N GLY A 103 -28.18 11.81 -7.45
CA GLY A 103 -29.24 10.88 -7.84
C GLY A 103 -28.96 9.94 -9.00
N GLN A 104 -27.86 10.17 -9.75
CA GLN A 104 -27.54 9.31 -10.90
C GLN A 104 -26.65 8.12 -10.51
N LEU A 105 -25.78 8.30 -9.53
CA LEU A 105 -24.89 7.26 -9.05
C LEU A 105 -24.86 7.24 -7.51
N ASP A 106 -25.08 6.05 -6.93
CA ASP A 106 -24.88 5.77 -5.50
C ASP A 106 -24.25 4.37 -5.37
N VAL A 107 -22.94 4.32 -5.27
CA VAL A 107 -22.17 3.09 -5.34
C VAL A 107 -21.11 3.02 -4.26
N THR A 108 -20.74 1.79 -3.87
CA THR A 108 -19.68 1.56 -2.88
C THR A 108 -18.58 0.72 -3.50
N TYR A 109 -17.37 1.26 -3.48
CA TYR A 109 -16.14 0.56 -3.86
C TYR A 109 -15.46 -0.02 -2.62
N LYS A 110 -14.82 -1.18 -2.77
CA LYS A 110 -14.12 -1.84 -1.66
C LYS A 110 -12.74 -2.30 -2.08
N THR A 111 -11.79 -2.13 -1.18
CA THR A 111 -10.43 -2.65 -1.35
C THR A 111 -9.98 -3.44 -0.11
N PRO A 112 -9.22 -4.54 -0.29
CA PRO A 112 -8.78 -5.39 0.81
C PRO A 112 -7.53 -4.82 1.51
N PHE A 113 -7.14 -5.44 2.63
CA PHE A 113 -5.77 -5.34 3.12
C PHE A 113 -4.80 -5.95 2.12
N LEU A 114 -3.61 -5.32 1.99
CA LEU A 114 -2.51 -5.84 1.16
C LEU A 114 -1.24 -5.99 1.98
N ALA A 115 -0.43 -7.00 1.63
CA ALA A 115 0.94 -7.11 2.11
C ALA A 115 1.89 -6.34 1.18
N HIS A 116 3.04 -5.91 1.71
CA HIS A 116 4.08 -5.23 0.93
C HIS A 116 4.78 -6.18 -0.04
N ALA A 117 4.94 -7.44 0.35
CA ALA A 117 5.49 -8.50 -0.49
C ALA A 117 6.86 -8.14 -1.11
N CYS A 118 7.73 -7.46 -0.37
CA CYS A 118 9.07 -7.10 -0.82
C CYS A 118 9.86 -8.36 -1.20
N MET A 119 10.61 -8.33 -2.31
CA MET A 119 11.44 -9.47 -2.71
C MET A 119 12.55 -9.73 -1.68
N GLU A 120 13.19 -8.69 -1.16
CA GLU A 120 14.08 -8.77 -0.02
C GLU A 120 13.28 -8.81 1.28
N VAL A 121 13.36 -9.92 2.02
CA VAL A 121 12.74 -10.05 3.36
C VAL A 121 13.39 -9.06 4.34
N LEU A 122 12.69 -8.75 5.44
CA LEU A 122 13.21 -7.90 6.48
C LEU A 122 14.50 -8.46 7.07
N ASN A 123 15.54 -7.64 7.12
CA ASN A 123 16.84 -8.00 7.66
C ASN A 123 17.56 -6.78 8.23
N ALA A 124 18.41 -6.99 9.21
CA ALA A 124 19.31 -5.99 9.78
C ALA A 124 20.50 -6.65 10.45
N THR A 125 21.66 -6.03 10.34
CA THR A 125 22.83 -6.39 11.13
C THR A 125 23.05 -5.36 12.22
N ALA A 126 23.16 -5.79 13.47
CA ALA A 126 23.45 -4.94 14.62
C ALA A 126 24.70 -5.41 15.37
N SER A 127 25.52 -4.46 15.76
CA SER A 127 26.71 -4.67 16.61
C SER A 127 26.67 -3.71 17.79
N VAL A 128 27.06 -4.20 18.96
CA VAL A 128 27.15 -3.40 20.19
C VAL A 128 28.57 -3.42 20.74
N THR A 129 29.09 -2.26 21.13
CA THR A 129 30.35 -2.14 21.88
C THR A 129 30.01 -1.92 23.34
N ARG A 130 30.74 -2.58 24.24
CA ARG A 130 30.58 -2.44 25.68
C ARG A 130 31.87 -1.93 26.34
N THR A 131 31.70 -1.04 27.32
CA THR A 131 32.75 -0.60 28.21
C THR A 131 32.28 -0.87 29.63
N ASN A 132 33.04 -1.64 30.40
CA ASN A 132 32.70 -2.03 31.79
C ASN A 132 31.28 -2.66 31.89
N GLY A 133 30.91 -3.52 30.90
CA GLY A 133 29.62 -4.21 30.88
C GLY A 133 28.44 -3.37 30.32
N VAL A 134 28.58 -2.05 30.20
CA VAL A 134 27.57 -1.13 29.69
C VAL A 134 27.74 -0.96 28.18
N VAL A 135 26.66 -0.96 27.42
CA VAL A 135 26.69 -0.64 25.99
C VAL A 135 26.97 0.83 25.80
N THR A 136 28.03 1.16 25.10
CA THR A 136 28.50 2.53 24.82
C THR A 136 28.41 2.94 23.39
N PHE A 137 28.20 1.98 22.46
CA PHE A 137 28.06 2.26 21.03
C PHE A 137 27.24 1.17 20.34
N VAL A 138 26.41 1.58 19.36
CA VAL A 138 25.61 0.68 18.51
C VAL A 138 25.90 1.01 17.06
N GLU A 139 26.25 0.02 16.27
CA GLU A 139 26.41 0.16 14.82
C GLU A 139 25.48 -0.80 14.09
N LEU A 140 24.82 -0.27 13.05
CA LEU A 140 23.78 -0.97 12.28
C LEU A 140 24.08 -0.91 10.78
N TRP A 141 23.78 -2.00 10.08
CA TRP A 141 23.76 -2.12 8.62
C TRP A 141 22.40 -2.68 8.23
N LEU A 142 21.60 -1.89 7.51
CA LEU A 142 20.21 -2.28 7.21
C LEU A 142 19.68 -1.59 5.96
N PRO A 143 18.83 -2.28 5.17
CA PRO A 143 18.02 -1.66 4.14
C PRO A 143 16.82 -0.98 4.80
N THR A 144 16.78 0.35 4.80
CA THR A 144 15.70 1.13 5.44
C THR A 144 15.24 2.28 4.58
N GLN A 145 13.95 2.65 4.69
CA GLN A 145 13.36 3.86 4.12
C GLN A 145 13.26 5.00 5.14
N GLY A 146 13.64 4.75 6.42
CA GLY A 146 13.49 5.69 7.52
C GLY A 146 14.70 5.67 8.46
N GLN A 147 15.91 5.93 7.95
CA GLN A 147 17.12 5.92 8.77
C GLN A 147 17.07 6.90 9.95
N SER A 148 16.37 8.01 9.81
CA SER A 148 16.19 9.02 10.88
C SER A 148 15.38 8.49 12.08
N PHE A 149 14.59 7.43 11.91
CA PHE A 149 13.81 6.82 13.02
C PHE A 149 14.63 5.77 13.79
N VAL A 150 15.75 5.30 13.22
CA VAL A 150 16.56 4.23 13.81
C VAL A 150 17.13 4.61 15.18
N PRO A 151 17.67 5.81 15.42
CA PRO A 151 18.22 6.18 16.73
C PRO A 151 17.16 6.10 17.85
N ALA A 152 15.96 6.58 17.60
CA ALA A 152 14.86 6.47 18.56
C ALA A 152 14.50 5.01 18.88
N THR A 153 14.48 4.15 17.86
CA THR A 153 14.26 2.71 18.02
C THR A 153 15.35 2.05 18.86
N VAL A 154 16.62 2.38 18.63
CA VAL A 154 17.74 1.87 19.44
C VAL A 154 17.57 2.27 20.90
N ARG A 155 17.29 3.55 21.16
CA ARG A 155 17.09 4.06 22.55
C ARG A 155 15.88 3.44 23.27
N SER A 156 14.92 2.90 22.54
CA SER A 156 13.78 2.17 23.15
C SER A 156 14.17 0.79 23.72
N VAL A 157 15.35 0.29 23.40
CA VAL A 157 15.85 -0.98 23.99
C VAL A 157 16.34 -0.73 25.40
N ALA A 158 15.98 -1.60 26.34
CA ALA A 158 16.38 -1.50 27.75
C ALA A 158 17.92 -1.39 27.89
N GLY A 159 18.35 -0.41 28.65
CA GLY A 159 19.77 -0.11 28.88
C GLY A 159 20.44 0.70 27.77
N LEU A 160 19.71 1.19 26.77
CA LEU A 160 20.23 2.01 25.68
C LEU A 160 19.66 3.42 25.62
N SER A 161 18.76 3.79 26.54
CA SER A 161 18.03 5.07 26.53
C SER A 161 18.93 6.31 26.67
N SER A 162 20.12 6.17 27.25
CA SER A 162 21.10 7.24 27.44
C SER A 162 22.03 7.46 26.26
N LEU A 163 22.00 6.62 25.22
CA LEU A 163 22.88 6.79 24.05
C LEU A 163 22.52 8.06 23.28
N THR A 164 23.56 8.83 22.94
CA THR A 164 23.45 10.00 22.05
C THR A 164 23.45 9.57 20.58
N ASP A 165 23.09 10.48 19.68
CA ASP A 165 23.12 10.20 18.24
C ASP A 165 24.55 9.86 17.73
N ALA A 166 25.58 10.48 18.31
CA ALA A 166 26.98 10.16 17.99
C ALA A 166 27.40 8.72 18.38
N GLN A 167 26.67 8.10 19.29
CA GLN A 167 26.90 6.72 19.74
C GLN A 167 26.06 5.68 18.98
N ILE A 168 25.26 6.13 17.99
CA ILE A 168 24.43 5.26 17.17
C ILE A 168 24.76 5.51 15.71
N LYS A 169 25.50 4.59 15.08
CA LYS A 169 25.87 4.68 13.68
C LYS A 169 24.94 3.84 12.82
N VAL A 170 24.33 4.46 11.82
CA VAL A 170 23.44 3.81 10.85
C VAL A 170 24.09 3.80 9.47
N ASN A 171 24.39 2.61 8.97
CA ASN A 171 24.86 2.38 7.62
C ASN A 171 23.67 1.92 6.78
N SER A 172 23.11 2.83 5.95
CA SER A 172 22.02 2.48 5.03
C SER A 172 22.56 1.64 3.89
N MET A 173 21.99 0.46 3.70
CA MET A 173 22.35 -0.48 2.66
C MET A 173 21.42 -0.36 1.46
N LEU A 174 21.82 -0.91 0.31
CA LEU A 174 20.91 -1.06 -0.82
C LEU A 174 19.65 -1.82 -0.41
N CYS A 175 18.50 -1.35 -0.88
CA CYS A 175 17.20 -1.88 -0.49
C CYS A 175 16.58 -2.69 -1.64
N GLY A 176 16.37 -3.97 -1.44
CA GLY A 176 15.71 -4.89 -2.38
C GLY A 176 14.18 -4.78 -2.37
N GLY A 177 13.68 -3.55 -2.34
CA GLY A 177 12.28 -3.16 -2.24
C GLY A 177 11.87 -2.88 -0.80
N GLY A 178 11.05 -1.86 -0.62
CA GLY A 178 10.48 -1.48 0.68
C GLY A 178 8.99 -1.18 0.57
N PHE A 179 8.60 -0.38 -0.42
CA PHE A 179 7.23 -0.02 -0.75
C PHE A 179 6.40 0.53 0.44
N GLY A 180 7.11 1.09 1.45
CA GLY A 180 6.57 1.54 2.71
C GLY A 180 6.92 0.64 3.91
N ARG A 181 7.11 -0.68 3.72
CA ARG A 181 7.37 -1.63 4.81
C ARG A 181 8.61 -1.30 5.63
N LYS A 182 9.67 -0.85 4.98
CA LYS A 182 10.96 -0.59 5.62
C LYS A 182 11.08 0.82 6.23
N ILE A 183 9.97 1.56 6.30
CA ILE A 183 9.83 2.73 7.21
C ILE A 183 9.71 2.25 8.65
N GLU A 184 9.01 1.12 8.88
CA GLU A 184 8.80 0.51 10.19
C GLU A 184 10.10 -0.13 10.71
N GLN A 185 10.34 0.01 12.02
CA GLN A 185 11.62 -0.35 12.64
C GLN A 185 11.55 -1.62 13.52
N ASP A 186 10.52 -2.44 13.38
CA ASP A 186 10.29 -3.64 14.21
C ASP A 186 11.41 -4.68 14.06
N TYR A 187 11.93 -4.90 12.83
CA TYR A 187 13.05 -5.80 12.57
C TYR A 187 14.38 -5.24 13.09
N VAL A 188 14.54 -3.91 13.09
CA VAL A 188 15.70 -3.23 13.65
C VAL A 188 15.74 -3.41 15.16
N LEU A 189 14.62 -3.16 15.83
CA LEU A 189 14.45 -3.38 17.27
C LEU A 189 14.85 -4.80 17.67
N GLN A 190 14.42 -5.80 16.90
CA GLN A 190 14.74 -7.21 17.16
C GLN A 190 16.24 -7.48 16.98
N ALA A 191 16.88 -6.97 15.92
CA ALA A 191 18.30 -7.14 15.68
C ALA A 191 19.16 -6.54 16.82
N VAL A 192 18.81 -5.33 17.29
CA VAL A 192 19.50 -4.68 18.42
C VAL A 192 19.34 -5.48 19.70
N LYS A 193 18.12 -5.91 20.05
CA LYS A 193 17.88 -6.73 21.24
C LYS A 193 18.69 -8.04 21.22
N LEU A 194 18.80 -8.68 20.06
CA LEU A 194 19.60 -9.89 19.89
C LEU A 194 21.10 -9.62 20.07
N ALA A 195 21.62 -8.53 19.45
CA ALA A 195 23.03 -8.16 19.61
C ALA A 195 23.37 -7.82 21.07
N VAL A 196 22.49 -7.12 21.77
CA VAL A 196 22.63 -6.85 23.22
C VAL A 196 22.63 -8.13 24.02
N ALA A 197 21.73 -9.08 23.72
CA ALA A 197 21.61 -10.33 24.47
C ALA A 197 22.84 -11.24 24.33
N VAL A 198 23.43 -11.31 23.12
CA VAL A 198 24.54 -12.26 22.86
C VAL A 198 25.93 -11.60 22.92
N GLY A 199 26.01 -10.27 22.97
CA GLY A 199 27.29 -9.53 23.02
C GLY A 199 28.17 -9.71 21.78
N LYS A 200 27.59 -10.05 20.63
CA LYS A 200 28.29 -10.26 19.33
C LYS A 200 27.52 -9.55 18.22
N PRO A 201 28.17 -9.20 17.11
CA PRO A 201 27.47 -8.74 15.92
C PRO A 201 26.48 -9.81 15.43
N VAL A 202 25.21 -9.44 15.26
CA VAL A 202 24.10 -10.33 14.85
C VAL A 202 23.53 -9.86 13.52
N LYS A 203 23.48 -10.77 12.54
CA LYS A 203 22.71 -10.58 11.30
C LYS A 203 21.36 -11.28 11.45
N LEU A 204 20.30 -10.49 11.67
CA LEU A 204 18.93 -10.98 11.67
C LEU A 204 18.40 -11.05 10.24
N THR A 205 17.75 -12.17 9.88
CA THR A 205 17.00 -12.33 8.64
C THR A 205 15.66 -13.01 8.94
N TRP A 206 14.55 -12.36 8.57
CA TRP A 206 13.24 -12.99 8.67
C TRP A 206 13.06 -14.04 7.58
N SER A 207 12.32 -15.09 7.86
CA SER A 207 11.87 -15.99 6.80
C SER A 207 10.68 -15.37 6.04
N ARG A 208 10.45 -15.78 4.79
CA ARG A 208 9.32 -15.30 3.99
C ARG A 208 7.96 -15.46 4.70
N PRO A 209 7.64 -16.60 5.34
CA PRO A 209 6.41 -16.74 6.10
C PRO A 209 6.28 -15.74 7.26
N GLN A 210 7.38 -15.37 7.93
CA GLN A 210 7.36 -14.38 9.01
C GLN A 210 7.13 -12.98 8.47
N ASP A 211 7.72 -12.64 7.33
CA ASP A 211 7.57 -11.37 6.64
C ASP A 211 6.11 -11.11 6.22
N PHE A 212 5.46 -12.07 5.56
CA PHE A 212 4.05 -11.95 5.18
C PHE A 212 3.08 -11.93 6.37
N ARG A 213 3.32 -12.75 7.38
CA ARG A 213 2.39 -12.89 8.52
C ARG A 213 2.48 -11.76 9.54
N ASN A 214 3.60 -11.05 9.55
CA ASN A 214 3.84 -9.96 10.50
C ASN A 214 4.10 -8.64 9.78
N ASP A 215 3.45 -8.47 8.64
CA ASP A 215 3.52 -7.23 7.87
C ASP A 215 2.77 -6.09 8.58
N LYS A 216 3.00 -4.86 8.12
CA LYS A 216 2.23 -3.66 8.38
C LYS A 216 1.33 -3.42 7.17
N TYR A 217 0.15 -3.98 7.20
CA TYR A 217 -0.69 -4.11 6.01
C TYR A 217 -1.22 -2.76 5.50
N ARG A 218 -1.36 -2.62 4.16
CA ARG A 218 -2.14 -1.52 3.59
C ARG A 218 -3.56 -1.57 4.13
N PRO A 219 -4.15 -0.46 4.59
CA PRO A 219 -5.53 -0.38 5.03
C PRO A 219 -6.52 -0.96 4.02
N CYS A 220 -7.54 -1.67 4.52
CA CYS A 220 -8.75 -1.94 3.75
C CYS A 220 -9.66 -0.71 3.77
N ALA A 221 -10.44 -0.51 2.70
CA ALA A 221 -11.32 0.64 2.58
C ALA A 221 -12.68 0.27 1.97
N SER A 222 -13.73 0.96 2.45
CA SER A 222 -15.07 0.97 1.88
C SER A 222 -15.42 2.41 1.54
N MET A 223 -15.61 2.71 0.26
CA MET A 223 -15.70 4.07 -0.28
C MET A 223 -17.04 4.23 -1.01
N ARG A 224 -17.97 4.95 -0.42
CA ARG A 224 -19.25 5.26 -1.06
C ARG A 224 -19.15 6.56 -1.83
N VAL A 225 -19.55 6.51 -3.09
CA VAL A 225 -19.62 7.67 -3.98
C VAL A 225 -21.07 7.87 -4.37
N ARG A 226 -21.60 9.03 -4.03
CA ARG A 226 -22.87 9.52 -4.55
C ARG A 226 -22.59 10.70 -5.46
N MET A 227 -23.08 10.65 -6.69
CA MET A 227 -22.69 11.59 -7.72
C MET A 227 -23.85 11.87 -8.66
N GLY A 228 -23.92 13.12 -9.13
CA GLY A 228 -24.81 13.54 -10.18
C GLY A 228 -24.14 14.56 -11.10
N GLY A 229 -24.52 14.57 -12.36
CA GLY A 229 -23.93 15.46 -13.36
C GLY A 229 -24.72 15.50 -14.66
N ASP A 230 -24.19 16.24 -15.61
CA ASP A 230 -24.72 16.37 -16.97
C ASP A 230 -23.59 16.21 -18.00
N VAL A 231 -23.89 16.47 -19.27
CA VAL A 231 -22.91 16.36 -20.36
C VAL A 231 -21.68 17.27 -20.19
N ASN A 232 -21.78 18.31 -19.36
CA ASN A 232 -20.68 19.25 -19.10
C ASN A 232 -19.81 18.88 -17.90
N GLY A 233 -20.19 17.86 -17.10
CA GLY A 233 -19.40 17.37 -15.99
C GLY A 233 -20.19 17.02 -14.74
N VAL A 234 -19.49 16.62 -13.70
CA VAL A 234 -20.04 16.32 -12.38
C VAL A 234 -20.53 17.61 -11.73
N ARG A 235 -21.79 17.64 -11.30
CA ARG A 235 -22.42 18.80 -10.65
C ARG A 235 -22.47 18.69 -9.15
N ALA A 236 -22.49 17.44 -8.64
CA ALA A 236 -22.46 17.19 -7.22
C ALA A 236 -21.77 15.86 -6.91
N MET A 237 -21.02 15.81 -5.82
CA MET A 237 -20.37 14.59 -5.31
C MET A 237 -20.36 14.58 -3.78
N VAL A 238 -20.83 13.48 -3.20
CA VAL A 238 -20.53 13.14 -1.80
C VAL A 238 -19.72 11.85 -1.79
N TYR A 239 -18.51 11.94 -1.28
CA TYR A 239 -17.60 10.85 -1.12
C TYR A 239 -17.43 10.54 0.36
N ARG A 240 -17.63 9.28 0.77
CA ARG A 240 -17.42 8.84 2.14
C ARG A 240 -16.48 7.64 2.16
N ASN A 241 -15.32 7.81 2.79
CA ASN A 241 -14.37 6.74 3.04
C ASN A 241 -14.52 6.21 4.46
N ILE A 242 -14.74 4.92 4.61
CA ILE A 242 -14.62 4.16 5.85
C ILE A 242 -13.46 3.20 5.68
N SER A 243 -12.31 3.54 6.24
CA SER A 243 -11.11 2.71 6.13
C SER A 243 -10.37 2.58 7.45
N ALA A 244 -9.59 1.51 7.57
CA ALA A 244 -8.59 1.44 8.63
C ALA A 244 -7.62 2.61 8.48
N SER A 245 -7.19 3.23 9.59
CA SER A 245 -6.37 4.44 9.58
C SER A 245 -5.06 4.21 10.31
N ILE A 246 -3.95 4.53 9.63
CA ILE A 246 -2.60 4.45 10.18
C ILE A 246 -2.45 5.46 11.32
N SER A 247 -2.82 6.72 11.09
CA SER A 247 -2.72 7.80 12.08
C SER A 247 -3.56 7.54 13.31
N PHE A 248 -4.80 7.03 13.14
CA PHE A 248 -5.66 6.68 14.26
C PHE A 248 -5.07 5.52 15.09
N GLN A 249 -4.48 4.52 14.44
CA GLN A 249 -3.84 3.38 15.13
C GLN A 249 -2.58 3.81 15.89
N GLN A 250 -1.87 4.84 15.41
CA GLN A 250 -0.70 5.40 16.08
C GLN A 250 -1.04 6.37 17.22
N GLY A 251 -2.33 6.54 17.53
CA GLY A 251 -2.79 7.47 18.58
C GLY A 251 -2.73 8.94 18.17
N ALA A 252 -2.46 9.22 16.90
CA ALA A 252 -2.57 10.55 16.34
C ALA A 252 -4.03 10.93 16.07
N ASN A 253 -4.28 12.20 15.79
CA ASN A 253 -5.59 12.79 15.51
C ASN A 253 -6.40 11.92 14.51
N PRO A 254 -7.75 11.79 14.67
CA PRO A 254 -8.63 11.16 13.69
C PRO A 254 -8.62 11.84 12.31
N GLU A 255 -7.96 12.97 12.15
CA GLU A 255 -7.70 13.62 10.87
C GLU A 255 -6.54 12.93 10.13
N ASP A 256 -6.82 11.76 9.56
CA ASP A 256 -5.89 11.06 8.69
C ASP A 256 -6.01 11.60 7.26
N THR A 257 -5.23 12.62 6.92
CA THR A 257 -5.17 13.19 5.57
C THR A 257 -4.67 12.17 4.56
N GLY A 258 -3.81 11.23 4.97
CA GLY A 258 -3.36 10.13 4.14
C GLY A 258 -4.49 9.18 3.74
N ALA A 259 -5.49 8.99 4.60
CA ALA A 259 -6.63 8.13 4.30
C ALA A 259 -7.58 8.70 3.22
N VAL A 260 -7.56 10.00 2.96
CA VAL A 260 -8.40 10.67 1.94
C VAL A 260 -7.60 11.16 0.72
N ALA A 261 -6.29 10.97 0.69
CA ALA A 261 -5.45 11.29 -0.46
C ALA A 261 -5.98 10.59 -1.73
N GLY A 262 -6.06 11.32 -2.83
CA GLY A 262 -6.69 10.86 -4.09
C GLY A 262 -8.22 11.05 -4.17
N ALA A 263 -8.86 11.54 -3.08
CA ALA A 263 -10.26 12.00 -3.11
C ALA A 263 -10.40 13.49 -2.79
N VAL A 264 -9.47 14.04 -2.03
CA VAL A 264 -9.37 15.49 -1.77
C VAL A 264 -8.54 16.19 -2.83
N ASN A 265 -8.72 17.51 -2.97
CA ASN A 265 -7.98 18.33 -3.91
C ASN A 265 -8.02 17.80 -5.35
N LEU A 266 -9.15 17.23 -5.76
CA LEU A 266 -9.34 16.78 -7.13
C LEU A 266 -9.16 17.94 -8.10
N PRO A 267 -8.53 17.74 -9.26
CA PRO A 267 -8.34 18.81 -10.25
C PRO A 267 -9.65 19.20 -10.95
N TYR A 268 -10.71 18.38 -10.79
CA TYR A 268 -12.00 18.59 -11.41
C TYR A 268 -12.81 19.69 -10.74
N ALA A 269 -13.35 20.60 -11.53
CA ALA A 269 -14.25 21.66 -11.08
C ALA A 269 -15.63 21.08 -10.74
N ILE A 270 -15.78 20.53 -9.56
CA ILE A 270 -17.05 20.00 -9.02
C ILE A 270 -17.64 21.06 -8.08
N PRO A 271 -18.72 21.75 -8.48
CA PRO A 271 -19.22 22.92 -7.73
C PRO A 271 -19.85 22.57 -6.38
N ASN A 272 -20.40 21.36 -6.25
CA ASN A 272 -21.02 20.91 -5.00
C ASN A 272 -20.37 19.60 -4.58
N LYS A 273 -19.53 19.64 -3.54
CA LYS A 273 -18.83 18.44 -3.08
C LYS A 273 -18.69 18.37 -1.57
N ARG A 274 -18.65 17.15 -1.05
CA ARG A 274 -18.32 16.85 0.32
C ARG A 274 -17.52 15.55 0.40
N ILE A 275 -16.32 15.64 0.95
CA ILE A 275 -15.41 14.51 1.16
C ILE A 275 -15.36 14.20 2.63
N GLU A 276 -15.78 13.01 3.01
CA GLU A 276 -15.91 12.53 4.38
C GLU A 276 -15.04 11.30 4.65
N PHE A 277 -14.53 11.20 5.86
CA PHE A 277 -13.81 10.04 6.35
C PHE A 277 -14.23 9.69 7.78
N ALA A 278 -14.36 8.39 8.06
CA ALA A 278 -14.41 7.88 9.43
C ALA A 278 -13.51 6.64 9.55
N PRO A 279 -12.71 6.54 10.63
CA PRO A 279 -11.83 5.41 10.83
C PRO A 279 -12.62 4.13 11.12
N LEU A 280 -12.26 3.04 10.46
CA LEU A 280 -12.71 1.68 10.79
C LEU A 280 -11.85 1.14 11.93
N PRO A 281 -12.40 0.91 13.12
CA PRO A 281 -11.65 0.33 14.22
C PRO A 281 -11.11 -1.06 13.86
N THR A 282 -9.81 -1.24 13.96
CA THR A 282 -9.14 -2.53 13.72
C THR A 282 -7.93 -2.69 14.63
N GLY A 283 -7.60 -3.93 14.98
CA GLY A 283 -6.34 -4.30 15.62
C GLY A 283 -5.30 -4.84 14.64
N VAL A 284 -5.60 -4.87 13.33
CA VAL A 284 -4.65 -5.29 12.29
C VAL A 284 -3.53 -4.25 12.20
N PRO A 285 -2.25 -4.63 12.33
CA PRO A 285 -1.13 -3.70 12.18
C PRO A 285 -1.11 -3.06 10.80
N LEU A 286 -1.08 -1.74 10.74
CA LEU A 286 -1.15 -0.96 9.51
C LEU A 286 0.18 -0.26 9.23
N GLY A 287 0.46 -0.05 7.95
CA GLY A 287 1.60 0.71 7.46
C GLY A 287 1.37 1.33 6.09
N TYR A 288 2.28 2.20 5.71
CA TYR A 288 2.24 2.88 4.42
C TYR A 288 2.61 1.90 3.30
N TRP A 289 1.64 1.60 2.44
CA TRP A 289 1.87 0.86 1.21
C TRP A 289 1.94 1.84 0.04
N ARG A 290 2.77 1.57 -0.96
CA ARG A 290 3.03 2.43 -2.13
C ARG A 290 1.78 3.18 -2.59
N SER A 291 1.81 4.51 -2.57
CA SER A 291 0.74 5.47 -2.89
C SER A 291 -0.32 5.67 -1.81
N VAL A 292 -0.15 5.09 -0.62
CA VAL A 292 -1.01 5.34 0.56
C VAL A 292 -2.50 5.35 0.20
N GLY A 293 -3.25 6.40 0.58
CA GLY A 293 -4.68 6.55 0.29
C GLY A 293 -5.02 6.68 -1.19
N GLU A 294 -4.13 7.26 -1.99
CA GLU A 294 -4.32 7.35 -3.43
C GLU A 294 -4.44 5.98 -4.09
N SER A 295 -3.79 4.93 -3.53
CA SER A 295 -3.87 3.56 -4.04
C SER A 295 -5.27 2.95 -4.00
N TYR A 296 -6.20 3.50 -3.23
CA TYR A 296 -7.58 3.01 -3.15
C TYR A 296 -8.63 4.11 -3.43
N ASN A 297 -8.41 5.37 -3.03
CA ASN A 297 -9.39 6.43 -3.29
C ASN A 297 -9.50 6.77 -4.78
N THR A 298 -8.38 6.78 -5.53
CA THR A 298 -8.38 7.00 -6.98
C THR A 298 -9.18 5.92 -7.70
N PHE A 299 -9.14 4.66 -7.22
CA PHE A 299 -9.99 3.59 -7.77
C PHE A 299 -11.47 3.96 -7.70
N ALA A 300 -11.95 4.44 -6.56
CA ALA A 300 -13.34 4.79 -6.38
C ALA A 300 -13.74 6.05 -7.20
N VAL A 301 -12.93 7.10 -7.12
CA VAL A 301 -13.24 8.39 -7.77
C VAL A 301 -13.21 8.25 -9.29
N GLU A 302 -12.13 7.72 -9.85
CA GLU A 302 -11.93 7.63 -11.31
C GLU A 302 -12.87 6.61 -11.97
N SER A 303 -13.23 5.52 -11.25
CA SER A 303 -14.25 4.58 -11.74
C SER A 303 -15.65 5.20 -11.71
N ALA A 304 -16.00 5.98 -10.69
CA ALA A 304 -17.30 6.63 -10.60
C ALA A 304 -17.46 7.73 -11.67
N ILE A 305 -16.42 8.52 -11.93
CA ILE A 305 -16.43 9.54 -13.00
C ILE A 305 -16.59 8.88 -14.38
N ASP A 306 -15.90 7.78 -14.64
CA ASP A 306 -16.03 7.02 -15.89
C ASP A 306 -17.44 6.40 -16.02
N GLU A 307 -17.98 5.84 -14.95
CA GLU A 307 -19.34 5.27 -14.96
C GLU A 307 -20.38 6.34 -15.27
N LEU A 308 -20.28 7.52 -14.65
CA LEU A 308 -21.19 8.63 -14.92
C LEU A 308 -21.04 9.15 -16.35
N ALA A 309 -19.81 9.33 -16.84
CA ALA A 309 -19.56 9.76 -18.22
C ALA A 309 -20.22 8.83 -19.24
N LEU A 310 -20.02 7.51 -19.09
CA LEU A 310 -20.61 6.52 -19.99
C LEU A 310 -22.14 6.47 -19.90
N SER A 311 -22.72 6.63 -18.70
CA SER A 311 -24.19 6.68 -18.53
C SER A 311 -24.83 7.88 -19.23
N LEU A 312 -24.05 8.95 -19.45
CA LEU A 312 -24.43 10.17 -20.18
C LEU A 312 -24.02 10.13 -21.65
N GLY A 313 -23.53 9.01 -22.16
CA GLY A 313 -23.07 8.85 -23.54
C GLY A 313 -21.83 9.68 -23.88
N GLN A 314 -21.01 10.05 -22.89
CA GLN A 314 -19.83 10.88 -23.07
C GLN A 314 -18.54 10.05 -23.18
N ASP A 315 -17.59 10.52 -24.02
CA ASP A 315 -16.23 10.01 -23.98
C ASP A 315 -15.57 10.38 -22.63
N PRO A 316 -14.96 9.43 -21.91
CA PRO A 316 -14.42 9.69 -20.58
C PRO A 316 -13.25 10.67 -20.53
N ILE A 317 -12.45 10.79 -21.59
CA ILE A 317 -11.39 11.81 -21.63
C ILE A 317 -12.03 13.19 -21.84
N ASP A 318 -12.94 13.33 -22.79
CA ASP A 318 -13.63 14.59 -23.06
C ASP A 318 -14.44 15.06 -21.86
N TYR A 319 -15.08 14.13 -21.15
CA TYR A 319 -15.83 14.42 -19.94
C TYR A 319 -14.91 14.99 -18.85
N ARG A 320 -13.71 14.42 -18.66
CA ARG A 320 -12.70 14.95 -17.73
C ARG A 320 -12.16 16.31 -18.17
N LEU A 321 -11.85 16.48 -19.44
CA LEU A 321 -11.34 17.75 -19.99
C LEU A 321 -12.28 18.91 -19.74
N ARG A 322 -13.60 18.69 -19.86
CA ARG A 322 -14.61 19.75 -19.57
C ARG A 322 -14.60 20.19 -18.10
N MET A 323 -14.16 19.34 -17.19
CA MET A 323 -14.07 19.66 -15.76
C MET A 323 -12.72 20.22 -15.31
N LEU A 324 -11.71 20.26 -16.18
CA LEU A 324 -10.35 20.75 -15.86
C LEU A 324 -10.17 22.22 -16.15
N THR A 325 -11.18 23.03 -15.87
CA THR A 325 -11.14 24.48 -16.06
C THR A 325 -10.14 25.11 -15.09
N GLY A 326 -9.08 25.71 -15.62
CA GLY A 326 -8.04 26.37 -14.82
C GLY A 326 -6.83 25.53 -14.45
N ASP A 327 -6.79 24.26 -14.85
CA ASP A 327 -5.59 23.39 -14.69
C ASP A 327 -5.02 23.03 -16.06
N ALA A 328 -4.16 23.90 -16.59
CA ALA A 328 -3.55 23.74 -17.92
C ALA A 328 -2.67 22.47 -17.99
N ARG A 329 -1.93 22.14 -16.93
CA ARG A 329 -1.09 20.94 -16.88
C ARG A 329 -1.93 19.67 -17.04
N ALA A 330 -3.01 19.54 -16.27
CA ALA A 330 -3.94 18.43 -16.35
C ALA A 330 -4.60 18.32 -17.74
N SER A 331 -5.01 19.44 -18.31
CA SER A 331 -5.63 19.49 -19.64
C SER A 331 -4.65 19.06 -20.74
N THR A 332 -3.42 19.59 -20.73
CA THR A 332 -2.36 19.22 -21.68
C THR A 332 -2.06 17.74 -21.60
N LEU A 333 -1.92 17.20 -20.40
CA LEU A 333 -1.60 15.80 -20.17
C LEU A 333 -2.68 14.87 -20.75
N LEU A 334 -3.98 15.14 -20.50
CA LEU A 334 -5.06 14.33 -21.04
C LEU A 334 -5.24 14.51 -22.57
N GLN A 335 -4.98 15.70 -23.12
CA GLN A 335 -4.96 15.94 -24.57
C GLN A 335 -3.83 15.15 -25.23
N THR A 336 -2.63 15.15 -24.63
CA THR A 336 -1.49 14.33 -25.09
C THR A 336 -1.85 12.85 -25.09
N LEU A 337 -2.45 12.34 -24.01
CA LEU A 337 -2.92 10.96 -23.98
C LEU A 337 -3.90 10.66 -25.12
N LYS A 338 -4.91 11.52 -25.30
CA LYS A 338 -5.96 11.34 -26.29
C LYS A 338 -5.45 11.31 -27.73
N SER A 339 -4.44 12.12 -28.04
CA SER A 339 -3.84 12.24 -29.37
C SER A 339 -2.73 11.21 -29.63
N SER A 340 -2.24 10.52 -28.60
CA SER A 340 -1.15 9.56 -28.73
C SER A 340 -1.52 8.38 -29.64
N PRO A 341 -0.64 7.98 -30.59
CA PRO A 341 -0.81 6.75 -31.35
C PRO A 341 -0.90 5.49 -30.48
N ASN A 342 -0.27 5.50 -29.31
CA ASN A 342 -0.34 4.39 -28.37
C ASN A 342 -1.75 4.24 -27.76
N TYR A 343 -2.48 5.35 -27.55
CA TYR A 343 -3.87 5.33 -27.11
C TYR A 343 -4.83 5.00 -28.25
N THR A 344 -4.71 5.67 -29.40
CA THR A 344 -5.62 5.48 -30.54
C THR A 344 -5.48 4.09 -31.15
N GLY A 345 -4.31 3.47 -31.05
CA GLY A 345 -4.05 2.08 -31.45
C GLY A 345 -4.56 1.01 -30.47
N MET A 346 -5.14 1.38 -29.33
CA MET A 346 -5.87 0.45 -28.46
C MET A 346 -7.30 0.23 -28.99
N LYS A 347 -7.83 -0.99 -28.79
CA LYS A 347 -9.20 -1.32 -29.17
C LYS A 347 -10.21 -0.53 -28.31
N ALA A 348 -11.06 0.27 -28.95
CA ALA A 348 -11.96 1.18 -28.24
C ALA A 348 -12.86 0.51 -27.19
N GLY A 349 -13.39 -0.69 -27.49
CA GLY A 349 -14.21 -1.48 -26.56
C GLY A 349 -13.44 -2.24 -25.47
N GLN A 350 -12.11 -2.13 -25.43
CA GLN A 350 -11.24 -2.85 -24.48
C GLN A 350 -10.31 -1.91 -23.71
N ARG A 351 -10.39 -0.60 -23.92
CA ARG A 351 -9.52 0.39 -23.28
C ARG A 351 -10.24 1.14 -22.18
N GLY A 352 -9.51 1.40 -21.08
CA GLY A 352 -9.93 2.23 -19.97
C GLY A 352 -8.89 3.29 -19.65
N VAL A 353 -9.36 4.39 -19.08
CA VAL A 353 -8.49 5.52 -18.71
C VAL A 353 -8.70 5.88 -17.25
N ALA A 354 -7.64 6.43 -16.65
CA ALA A 354 -7.69 7.06 -15.33
C ALA A 354 -6.67 8.20 -15.28
N PHE A 355 -6.90 9.14 -14.38
CA PHE A 355 -6.07 10.31 -14.19
C PHE A 355 -5.76 10.51 -12.71
N LEU A 356 -4.58 11.06 -12.42
CA LEU A 356 -4.13 11.41 -11.08
C LEU A 356 -3.47 12.79 -11.08
N ARG A 357 -3.81 13.61 -10.10
CA ARG A 357 -2.99 14.71 -9.60
C ARG A 357 -2.58 14.39 -8.16
N GLY A 358 -1.32 14.03 -7.95
CA GLY A 358 -0.79 13.63 -6.65
C GLY A 358 0.73 13.69 -6.63
N PHE A 359 1.35 13.78 -5.45
CA PHE A 359 2.79 13.83 -5.27
C PHE A 359 3.48 15.00 -6.00
N ASN A 360 2.80 16.12 -6.21
CA ASN A 360 3.21 17.25 -7.07
C ASN A 360 3.42 16.86 -8.55
N SER A 361 2.81 15.76 -8.99
CA SER A 361 2.88 15.23 -10.34
C SER A 361 1.50 15.00 -10.92
N TYR A 362 1.42 14.86 -12.23
CA TYR A 362 0.21 14.54 -12.97
C TYR A 362 0.45 13.29 -13.81
N LEU A 363 -0.49 12.37 -13.79
CA LEU A 363 -0.43 11.14 -14.58
C LEU A 363 -1.76 10.85 -15.25
N ALA A 364 -1.70 10.46 -16.51
CA ALA A 364 -2.80 9.80 -17.18
C ALA A 364 -2.37 8.42 -17.63
N LEU A 365 -3.21 7.43 -17.40
CA LEU A 365 -3.00 6.06 -17.82
C LEU A 365 -4.15 5.61 -18.70
N ALA A 366 -3.81 5.13 -19.90
CA ALA A 366 -4.68 4.28 -20.69
C ALA A 366 -4.17 2.85 -20.68
N LEU A 367 -5.06 1.88 -20.58
CA LEU A 367 -4.70 0.49 -20.76
C LEU A 367 -5.77 -0.28 -21.54
N GLU A 368 -5.33 -1.37 -22.19
CA GLU A 368 -6.17 -2.29 -22.92
C GLU A 368 -6.22 -3.63 -22.19
N VAL A 369 -7.43 -4.19 -22.04
CA VAL A 369 -7.62 -5.51 -21.43
C VAL A 369 -8.21 -6.50 -22.44
N ALA A 370 -7.91 -7.78 -22.23
CA ALA A 370 -8.55 -8.90 -22.87
C ALA A 370 -9.01 -9.90 -21.81
N LEU A 371 -9.87 -10.83 -22.20
CA LEU A 371 -10.18 -12.01 -21.38
C LEU A 371 -9.42 -13.21 -21.94
N ASP A 372 -8.83 -14.01 -21.05
CA ASP A 372 -8.24 -15.30 -21.43
C ASP A 372 -9.33 -16.38 -21.62
N SER A 373 -8.91 -17.60 -21.95
CA SER A 373 -9.83 -18.74 -22.14
C SER A 373 -10.65 -19.10 -20.91
N SER A 374 -10.22 -18.67 -19.72
CA SER A 374 -10.93 -18.85 -18.44
C SER A 374 -11.73 -17.62 -18.02
N SER A 375 -11.95 -16.65 -18.95
CA SER A 375 -12.61 -15.36 -18.69
C SER A 375 -11.92 -14.49 -17.64
N ARG A 376 -10.62 -14.66 -17.45
CA ARG A 376 -9.82 -13.84 -16.53
C ARG A 376 -9.27 -12.64 -17.28
N ILE A 377 -9.16 -11.51 -16.57
CA ILE A 377 -8.64 -10.26 -17.13
C ILE A 377 -7.13 -10.37 -17.33
N LYS A 378 -6.68 -10.04 -18.54
CA LYS A 378 -5.28 -9.82 -18.90
C LYS A 378 -5.10 -8.40 -19.41
N VAL A 379 -4.18 -7.64 -18.82
CA VAL A 379 -3.76 -6.35 -19.37
C VAL A 379 -2.81 -6.61 -20.52
N THR A 380 -3.12 -6.10 -21.70
CA THR A 380 -2.33 -6.35 -22.94
C THR A 380 -1.42 -5.20 -23.30
N LYS A 381 -1.89 -3.96 -23.06
CA LYS A 381 -1.13 -2.73 -23.31
C LYS A 381 -1.36 -1.73 -22.18
N ALA A 382 -0.36 -0.92 -21.90
CA ALA A 382 -0.46 0.23 -20.99
C ALA A 382 0.33 1.41 -21.58
N HIS A 383 -0.25 2.60 -21.51
CA HIS A 383 0.37 3.83 -21.97
C HIS A 383 0.19 4.91 -20.91
N TYR A 384 1.31 5.38 -20.35
CA TYR A 384 1.35 6.52 -19.44
C TYR A 384 1.70 7.80 -20.18
N VAL A 385 1.07 8.90 -19.78
CA VAL A 385 1.56 10.25 -19.99
C VAL A 385 1.84 10.85 -18.61
N VAL A 386 3.04 11.35 -18.41
CA VAL A 386 3.55 11.78 -17.10
C VAL A 386 4.06 13.22 -17.19
N ASP A 387 3.60 14.08 -16.29
CA ASP A 387 4.16 15.38 -16.00
C ASP A 387 4.58 15.42 -14.53
N CYS A 388 5.86 15.24 -14.28
CA CYS A 388 6.44 15.34 -12.93
C CYS A 388 7.23 16.64 -12.72
N GLY A 389 6.91 17.70 -13.47
CA GLY A 389 7.69 18.93 -13.45
C GLY A 389 9.05 18.74 -14.12
N VAL A 390 10.12 19.19 -13.46
CA VAL A 390 11.49 18.97 -13.99
C VAL A 390 11.86 17.50 -13.90
N VAL A 391 12.20 16.92 -15.04
CA VAL A 391 12.65 15.53 -15.14
C VAL A 391 14.16 15.46 -14.90
N ILE A 392 14.56 14.85 -13.79
CA ILE A 392 15.99 14.71 -13.44
C ILE A 392 16.62 13.56 -14.23
N ASN A 393 15.91 12.41 -14.30
CA ASN A 393 16.38 11.22 -15.01
C ASN A 393 15.18 10.52 -15.67
N PRO A 394 15.04 10.58 -17.00
CA PRO A 394 13.93 9.98 -17.73
C PRO A 394 13.83 8.46 -17.55
N ASP A 395 14.95 7.74 -17.54
CA ASP A 395 14.98 6.28 -17.38
C ASP A 395 14.42 5.87 -16.00
N SER A 396 14.73 6.66 -14.96
CA SER A 396 14.17 6.44 -13.63
C SER A 396 12.67 6.70 -13.59
N VAL A 397 12.16 7.72 -14.30
CA VAL A 397 10.72 7.99 -14.41
C VAL A 397 10.02 6.81 -15.09
N GLU A 398 10.54 6.34 -16.22
CA GLU A 398 9.99 5.19 -16.93
C GLU A 398 9.99 3.93 -16.06
N ALA A 399 11.11 3.62 -15.40
CA ALA A 399 11.22 2.48 -14.50
C ALA A 399 10.22 2.55 -13.33
N GLN A 400 9.95 3.75 -12.78
CA GLN A 400 8.95 3.93 -11.73
C GLN A 400 7.52 3.74 -12.26
N MET A 401 7.22 4.14 -13.49
CA MET A 401 5.92 3.88 -14.12
C MET A 401 5.72 2.37 -14.35
N GLN A 402 6.70 1.68 -14.90
CA GLN A 402 6.65 0.22 -15.10
C GLN A 402 6.50 -0.52 -13.77
N GLY A 403 7.29 -0.18 -12.77
CA GLY A 403 7.19 -0.76 -11.42
C GLY A 403 5.87 -0.43 -10.72
N GLY A 404 5.32 0.77 -10.92
CA GLY A 404 3.99 1.17 -10.44
C GLY A 404 2.87 0.37 -11.10
N LEU A 405 2.97 0.15 -12.40
CA LEU A 405 2.03 -0.67 -13.17
C LEU A 405 1.98 -2.11 -12.64
N VAL A 406 3.14 -2.74 -12.41
CA VAL A 406 3.22 -4.09 -11.81
C VAL A 406 2.48 -4.15 -10.48
N HIS A 407 2.76 -3.20 -9.56
CA HIS A 407 2.07 -3.13 -8.27
C HIS A 407 0.57 -2.93 -8.43
N GLY A 408 0.15 -2.04 -9.33
CA GLY A 408 -1.25 -1.76 -9.61
C GLY A 408 -1.99 -2.97 -10.18
N ILE A 409 -1.39 -3.69 -11.15
CA ILE A 409 -2.03 -4.85 -11.79
C ILE A 409 -2.25 -5.97 -10.78
N TYR A 410 -1.21 -6.41 -10.05
CA TYR A 410 -1.41 -7.55 -9.15
C TYR A 410 -2.32 -7.20 -7.96
N SER A 411 -2.26 -5.96 -7.46
CA SER A 411 -3.15 -5.51 -6.39
C SER A 411 -4.60 -5.39 -6.83
N ALA A 412 -4.86 -5.04 -8.09
CA ALA A 412 -6.20 -5.00 -8.65
C ALA A 412 -6.72 -6.40 -8.99
N LEU A 413 -5.91 -7.26 -9.59
CA LEU A 413 -6.38 -8.53 -10.12
C LEU A 413 -6.40 -9.67 -9.10
N TYR A 414 -5.40 -9.79 -8.20
CA TYR A 414 -5.19 -11.03 -7.46
C TYR A 414 -5.04 -10.86 -5.94
N SER A 415 -4.34 -9.81 -5.50
CA SER A 415 -3.80 -9.79 -4.15
C SER A 415 -4.80 -9.33 -3.11
N ARG A 416 -4.89 -10.09 -2.03
CA ARG A 416 -5.61 -9.69 -0.82
C ARG A 416 -5.03 -10.40 0.39
N VAL A 417 -5.16 -9.77 1.54
CA VAL A 417 -4.95 -10.41 2.84
C VAL A 417 -6.25 -10.41 3.60
N THR A 418 -6.65 -11.57 4.08
CA THR A 418 -7.79 -11.74 4.99
C THR A 418 -7.31 -12.30 6.33
N PHE A 419 -8.09 -12.08 7.36
CA PHE A 419 -7.78 -12.52 8.72
C PHE A 419 -8.91 -13.36 9.26
N ALA A 420 -8.58 -14.54 9.77
CA ALA A 420 -9.49 -15.38 10.54
C ALA A 420 -9.07 -15.33 12.01
N LYS A 421 -9.77 -14.53 12.82
CA LYS A 421 -9.44 -14.33 14.25
C LYS A 421 -7.96 -14.02 14.49
N GLY A 422 -7.40 -13.14 13.65
CA GLY A 422 -6.02 -12.69 13.73
C GLY A 422 -4.98 -13.56 13.04
N VAL A 423 -5.38 -14.62 12.38
CA VAL A 423 -4.47 -15.42 11.53
C VAL A 423 -4.54 -14.91 10.10
N PRO A 424 -3.43 -14.38 9.53
CA PRO A 424 -3.41 -13.93 8.14
C PRO A 424 -3.52 -15.10 7.16
N SER A 425 -4.23 -14.89 6.05
CA SER A 425 -4.42 -15.90 4.98
C SER A 425 -3.17 -16.15 4.14
N VAL A 426 -2.15 -15.28 4.24
CA VAL A 426 -0.98 -15.29 3.37
C VAL A 426 0.30 -15.62 4.13
N GLN A 427 1.23 -16.30 3.47
CA GLN A 427 2.52 -16.65 4.04
C GLN A 427 3.66 -16.77 3.00
N ASN A 428 3.32 -16.77 1.72
CA ASN A 428 4.32 -16.88 0.66
C ASN A 428 3.72 -16.42 -0.68
N PHE A 429 4.53 -16.24 -1.70
CA PHE A 429 4.08 -15.95 -3.07
C PHE A 429 3.19 -17.05 -3.66
N SER A 430 3.28 -18.29 -3.17
CA SER A 430 2.37 -19.38 -3.56
C SER A 430 0.90 -19.08 -3.26
N ASN A 431 0.60 -18.32 -2.22
CA ASN A 431 -0.76 -17.92 -1.85
C ASN A 431 -0.99 -16.40 -1.75
N TYR A 432 -0.01 -15.62 -2.23
CA TYR A 432 -0.12 -14.19 -2.48
C TYR A 432 0.44 -13.91 -3.88
N ARG A 433 -0.42 -14.02 -4.88
CA ARG A 433 -0.01 -13.89 -6.27
C ARG A 433 0.46 -12.47 -6.58
N VAL A 434 1.62 -12.36 -7.21
CA VAL A 434 2.18 -11.15 -7.83
C VAL A 434 2.26 -11.33 -9.34
N LEU A 435 2.56 -10.27 -10.07
CA LEU A 435 2.72 -10.33 -11.51
C LEU A 435 4.04 -11.03 -11.86
N THR A 436 4.00 -11.92 -12.86
CA THR A 436 5.20 -12.56 -13.42
C THR A 436 5.65 -11.83 -14.70
N PRO A 437 6.89 -12.03 -15.17
CA PRO A 437 7.33 -11.46 -16.44
C PRO A 437 6.46 -11.86 -17.64
N ARG A 438 5.81 -13.02 -17.60
CA ARG A 438 4.87 -13.48 -18.65
C ARG A 438 3.58 -12.69 -18.72
N ASP A 439 3.20 -12.07 -17.58
CA ASP A 439 1.96 -11.30 -17.45
C ASP A 439 2.17 -9.82 -17.79
N MET A 440 3.42 -9.39 -18.04
CA MET A 440 3.71 -7.98 -18.33
C MET A 440 3.07 -7.55 -19.66
N PRO A 441 2.27 -6.47 -19.63
CA PRO A 441 1.77 -5.87 -20.87
C PRO A 441 2.87 -5.17 -21.65
N LYS A 442 2.59 -4.82 -22.92
CA LYS A 442 3.40 -3.82 -23.63
C LYS A 442 3.21 -2.45 -22.96
N VAL A 443 4.28 -1.85 -22.46
CA VAL A 443 4.26 -0.56 -21.75
C VAL A 443 4.93 0.50 -22.60
N THR A 444 4.33 1.70 -22.64
CA THR A 444 4.92 2.91 -23.21
C THR A 444 4.69 4.08 -22.25
N VAL A 445 5.65 5.00 -22.21
CA VAL A 445 5.61 6.17 -21.31
C VAL A 445 6.02 7.40 -22.12
N ASP A 446 5.12 8.39 -22.19
CA ASP A 446 5.43 9.73 -22.70
C ASP A 446 5.67 10.64 -21.49
N ILE A 447 6.84 11.27 -21.45
CA ILE A 447 7.25 12.14 -20.34
C ILE A 447 7.21 13.59 -20.83
N LEU A 448 6.39 14.43 -20.17
CA LEU A 448 6.32 15.85 -20.42
C LEU A 448 7.38 16.56 -19.55
N GLN A 449 8.30 17.26 -20.20
CA GLN A 449 9.34 18.04 -19.51
C GLN A 449 8.80 19.38 -19.04
N GLY A 450 8.84 19.65 -17.75
CA GLY A 450 8.57 20.96 -17.19
C GLY A 450 9.70 21.96 -17.47
N ASP A 451 9.34 23.24 -17.53
CA ASP A 451 10.32 24.31 -17.65
C ASP A 451 11.19 24.38 -16.36
N PRO A 452 12.51 24.16 -16.47
CA PRO A 452 13.39 24.15 -15.30
C PRO A 452 13.50 25.50 -14.58
N THR A 453 13.04 26.59 -15.21
CA THR A 453 13.03 27.94 -14.60
C THR A 453 11.84 28.19 -13.70
N THR A 454 10.73 27.47 -13.91
CA THR A 454 9.45 27.71 -13.24
C THR A 454 8.86 26.50 -12.54
N ALA A 455 9.24 25.29 -12.94
CA ALA A 455 8.73 24.04 -12.38
C ALA A 455 9.71 23.42 -11.37
N ALA A 456 9.18 22.93 -10.26
CA ALA A 456 9.92 22.08 -9.35
C ALA A 456 9.76 20.60 -9.75
N PRO A 457 10.72 19.70 -9.41
CA PRO A 457 10.53 18.26 -9.60
C PRO A 457 9.41 17.73 -8.66
N GLY A 458 8.53 16.91 -9.19
CA GLY A 458 7.48 16.21 -8.45
C GLY A 458 7.89 14.79 -8.06
N GLY A 459 7.11 14.16 -7.16
CA GLY A 459 7.32 12.78 -6.75
C GLY A 459 6.84 11.80 -7.81
N ILE A 460 7.68 10.81 -8.15
CA ILE A 460 7.36 9.83 -9.18
C ILE A 460 7.38 8.38 -8.66
N GLY A 461 7.97 8.14 -7.47
CA GLY A 461 8.12 6.80 -6.91
C GLY A 461 6.81 6.06 -6.62
N GLU A 462 5.72 6.80 -6.42
CA GLU A 462 4.43 6.28 -6.00
C GLU A 462 3.32 6.53 -7.04
N ALA A 463 3.45 7.57 -7.84
CA ALA A 463 2.41 8.08 -8.73
C ALA A 463 1.92 7.07 -9.79
N GLY A 464 2.74 6.09 -10.18
CA GLY A 464 2.40 5.10 -11.20
C GLY A 464 1.35 4.06 -10.79
N VAL A 465 1.00 3.93 -9.50
CA VAL A 465 0.07 2.89 -9.00
C VAL A 465 -1.40 3.29 -9.08
N PRO A 466 -1.83 4.49 -8.64
CA PRO A 466 -3.24 4.78 -8.36
C PRO A 466 -4.17 4.65 -9.57
N CYS A 467 -3.70 4.98 -10.77
CA CYS A 467 -4.49 4.93 -12.00
C CYS A 467 -4.76 3.52 -12.51
N VAL A 468 -4.03 2.49 -12.02
CA VAL A 468 -4.07 1.14 -12.64
C VAL A 468 -5.40 0.44 -12.37
N ALA A 469 -5.83 0.36 -11.11
CA ALA A 469 -7.08 -0.32 -10.76
C ALA A 469 -8.31 0.31 -11.43
N PRO A 470 -8.51 1.64 -11.43
CA PRO A 470 -9.64 2.24 -12.12
C PRO A 470 -9.56 2.08 -13.64
N ALA A 471 -8.39 2.19 -14.25
CA ALA A 471 -8.25 1.98 -15.69
C ALA A 471 -8.60 0.54 -16.10
N ILE A 472 -8.20 -0.49 -15.32
CA ILE A 472 -8.63 -1.89 -15.52
C ILE A 472 -10.15 -2.01 -15.39
N ALA A 473 -10.75 -1.45 -14.33
CA ALA A 473 -12.19 -1.50 -14.09
C ALA A 473 -12.99 -0.85 -15.22
N ASN A 474 -12.52 0.29 -15.71
CA ASN A 474 -13.13 1.03 -16.80
C ASN A 474 -13.01 0.29 -18.15
N ALA A 475 -11.85 -0.32 -18.43
CA ALA A 475 -11.65 -1.15 -19.60
C ALA A 475 -12.54 -2.41 -19.57
N TYR A 476 -12.61 -3.08 -18.42
CA TYR A 476 -13.45 -4.25 -18.23
C TYR A 476 -14.94 -3.93 -18.41
N ALA A 477 -15.40 -2.79 -17.88
CA ALA A 477 -16.78 -2.35 -18.04
C ALA A 477 -17.15 -2.10 -19.52
N ARG A 478 -16.24 -1.54 -20.31
CA ARG A 478 -16.44 -1.37 -21.76
C ARG A 478 -16.47 -2.70 -22.52
N LEU A 479 -15.60 -3.64 -22.12
CA LEU A 479 -15.50 -4.95 -22.74
C LEU A 479 -16.74 -5.83 -22.46
N THR A 480 -17.29 -5.75 -21.23
CA THR A 480 -18.30 -6.71 -20.74
C THR A 480 -19.66 -6.10 -20.39
N GLY A 481 -19.76 -4.78 -20.32
CA GLY A 481 -20.92 -4.07 -19.77
C GLY A 481 -21.06 -4.17 -18.24
N LYS A 482 -20.14 -4.83 -17.53
CA LYS A 482 -20.21 -5.07 -16.07
C LYS A 482 -19.24 -4.19 -15.31
N ARG A 483 -19.72 -3.53 -14.26
CA ARG A 483 -18.87 -2.73 -13.36
C ARG A 483 -18.36 -3.57 -12.18
N VAL A 484 -17.06 -3.52 -11.94
CA VAL A 484 -16.42 -4.11 -10.75
C VAL A 484 -16.16 -3.01 -9.73
N ARG A 485 -16.63 -3.22 -8.51
CA ARG A 485 -16.54 -2.27 -7.39
C ARG A 485 -15.85 -2.86 -6.15
N GLU A 486 -15.36 -4.08 -6.24
CA GLU A 486 -14.59 -4.74 -5.18
C GLU A 486 -13.32 -5.37 -5.75
N LEU A 487 -12.18 -5.06 -5.14
CA LEU A 487 -10.90 -5.64 -5.49
C LEU A 487 -10.55 -6.79 -4.52
N PRO A 488 -9.76 -7.76 -4.97
CA PRO A 488 -9.26 -7.93 -6.33
C PRO A 488 -10.34 -8.53 -7.25
N PHE A 489 -10.15 -8.37 -8.57
CA PHE A 489 -11.07 -8.94 -9.59
C PHE A 489 -11.16 -10.45 -9.52
N HIS A 490 -10.05 -11.14 -9.22
CA HIS A 490 -9.92 -12.58 -9.18
C HIS A 490 -9.42 -13.05 -7.80
N PRO A 491 -10.27 -12.93 -6.75
CA PRO A 491 -9.87 -13.29 -5.41
C PRO A 491 -9.58 -14.80 -5.29
N GLY A 492 -8.45 -15.13 -4.68
CA GLY A 492 -8.07 -16.53 -4.42
C GLY A 492 -7.25 -17.19 -5.51
N MET A 493 -6.94 -16.51 -6.63
CA MET A 493 -5.96 -17.01 -7.60
C MET A 493 -4.57 -17.13 -6.97
N THR A 494 -3.90 -18.22 -7.26
CA THR A 494 -2.54 -18.54 -6.83
C THR A 494 -1.58 -18.60 -8.02
N MET A 495 -0.28 -18.78 -7.77
CA MET A 495 0.72 -18.95 -8.83
C MET A 495 0.56 -20.27 -9.59
N SER A 496 -0.19 -21.23 -9.06
CA SER A 496 -0.46 -22.52 -9.71
C SER A 496 -1.67 -22.49 -10.64
N ASP A 497 -2.36 -21.36 -10.78
CA ASP A 497 -3.55 -21.20 -11.61
C ASP A 497 -3.22 -20.70 -13.03
N ASP A 498 -1.92 -20.75 -13.44
CA ASP A 498 -1.42 -20.36 -14.77
C ASP A 498 -1.40 -21.50 -15.79
#